data_dcd6cb9c96156d376b0e694a5d2bd468
#
_entry.id   dcd6cb9c96156d376b0e694a5d2bd468
#
_cell.length_a   1.000
_cell.length_b   1.000
_cell.length_c   1.000
_cell.angle_alpha   90.00
_cell.angle_beta   90.00
_cell.angle_gamma   90.00
#
_symmetry.space_group_name_H-M   'P 1'
#
loop_
_entity.id
_entity.type
_entity.pdbx_description
1 polymer ?
#
loop_
_entity_poly.entity_id
_entity_poly.type
_entity_poly.pdbx_seq_one_letter_code
_entity_poly.pdbx_strand_id
1 'polypeptide(L)'
;MHMNESNILIVDDNPGVLSAGKLFLKRHFAEVDTTRDPEEIPVLLKEKRYSVIMLDMNYGRSAKNTGQEGFDWLARILEIDPTAVVVLITAYGDVELAVKAIKNGATDFVLKPWDNDKLLATLHSALRLKNSQEEASQLKSRQQGKNLADARDMPALIFQSRAMQDVFDTAQRVAETDANVLLLGENGTGKDLIAQAIHANSKRALDNFVKVDLHPAMLLHFAHPVLRRPSP
;
A
#
# COMPACT_ATOMS: atom_id res chain seq x y z
N MET A 1 -3.10 -5.95 -18.93
CA MET A 1 -1.69 -5.75 -18.52
C MET A 1 -0.96 -7.07 -18.73
N HIS A 2 0.12 -7.07 -19.48
CA HIS A 2 0.70 -8.29 -20.04
C HIS A 2 1.48 -9.05 -18.97
N MET A 3 1.17 -10.35 -18.76
CA MET A 3 1.94 -11.28 -17.91
C MET A 3 3.43 -11.36 -18.32
N ASN A 4 3.76 -10.91 -19.51
CA ASN A 4 5.11 -10.82 -20.04
C ASN A 4 6.01 -9.74 -19.42
N GLU A 5 5.54 -8.98 -18.43
CA GLU A 5 6.34 -7.92 -17.78
C GLU A 5 6.69 -8.25 -16.30
N SER A 6 6.28 -9.42 -15.81
CA SER A 6 6.48 -9.78 -14.40
C SER A 6 7.77 -10.56 -14.20
N ASN A 7 8.52 -10.17 -13.16
CA ASN A 7 9.78 -10.80 -12.75
C ASN A 7 9.55 -11.70 -11.54
N ILE A 8 10.03 -12.92 -11.61
CA ILE A 8 9.92 -13.91 -10.54
C ILE A 8 11.31 -14.19 -9.98
N LEU A 9 11.45 -14.26 -8.66
CA LEU A 9 12.62 -14.79 -7.98
C LEU A 9 12.28 -16.13 -7.37
N ILE A 10 13.11 -17.16 -7.61
CA ILE A 10 13.00 -18.47 -6.96
C ILE A 10 14.22 -18.67 -6.07
N VAL A 11 13.99 -18.89 -4.80
CA VAL A 11 15.02 -19.14 -3.78
C VAL A 11 14.84 -20.54 -3.23
N ASP A 12 15.79 -21.43 -3.49
CA ASP A 12 15.72 -22.86 -3.13
C ASP A 12 17.12 -23.46 -3.17
N ASP A 13 17.56 -24.21 -2.16
CA ASP A 13 18.89 -24.80 -2.13
C ASP A 13 19.05 -25.98 -3.11
N ASN A 14 17.94 -26.55 -3.59
CA ASN A 14 17.92 -27.67 -4.52
C ASN A 14 18.03 -27.18 -5.98
N PRO A 15 19.16 -27.47 -6.69
CA PRO A 15 19.35 -27.03 -8.06
C PRO A 15 18.35 -27.65 -9.05
N GLY A 16 17.81 -28.83 -8.74
CA GLY A 16 16.78 -29.47 -9.57
C GLY A 16 15.46 -28.70 -9.54
N VAL A 17 15.06 -28.23 -8.37
CA VAL A 17 13.87 -27.38 -8.16
C VAL A 17 14.04 -26.06 -8.90
N LEU A 18 15.18 -25.39 -8.75
CA LEU A 18 15.48 -24.14 -9.45
C LEU A 18 15.45 -24.30 -10.98
N SER A 19 16.08 -25.37 -11.49
CA SER A 19 16.16 -25.61 -12.95
C SER A 19 14.77 -25.91 -13.52
N ALA A 20 13.99 -26.76 -12.85
CA ALA A 20 12.64 -27.12 -13.29
C ALA A 20 11.70 -25.89 -13.23
N GLY A 21 11.72 -25.17 -12.11
CA GLY A 21 10.93 -23.94 -11.92
C GLY A 21 11.27 -22.87 -12.95
N LYS A 22 12.56 -22.59 -13.16
CA LYS A 22 13.04 -21.63 -14.14
C LYS A 22 12.63 -21.98 -15.57
N LEU A 23 12.82 -23.25 -15.96
CA LEU A 23 12.46 -23.70 -17.31
C LEU A 23 10.96 -23.59 -17.57
N PHE A 24 10.15 -23.94 -16.58
CA PHE A 24 8.70 -23.86 -16.69
C PHE A 24 8.19 -22.42 -16.71
N LEU A 25 8.62 -21.60 -15.72
CA LEU A 25 8.09 -20.24 -15.53
C LEU A 25 8.57 -19.25 -16.59
N LYS A 26 9.74 -19.45 -17.23
CA LYS A 26 10.21 -18.61 -18.34
C LYS A 26 9.28 -18.57 -19.56
N ARG A 27 8.34 -19.53 -19.67
CA ARG A 27 7.33 -19.53 -20.73
C ARG A 27 6.17 -18.61 -20.45
N HIS A 28 6.01 -18.19 -19.19
CA HIS A 28 4.85 -17.47 -18.69
C HIS A 28 5.17 -16.06 -18.14
N PHE A 29 6.43 -15.82 -17.77
CA PHE A 29 6.90 -14.59 -17.15
C PHE A 29 8.08 -14.01 -17.90
N ALA A 30 8.24 -12.68 -17.85
CA ALA A 30 9.29 -11.96 -18.56
C ALA A 30 10.69 -12.41 -18.14
N GLU A 31 10.88 -12.54 -16.85
CA GLU A 31 12.18 -12.87 -16.29
C GLU A 31 12.02 -13.75 -15.04
N VAL A 32 12.88 -14.76 -14.95
CA VAL A 32 12.91 -15.68 -13.82
C VAL A 32 14.34 -15.81 -13.34
N ASP A 33 14.61 -15.19 -12.19
CA ASP A 33 15.89 -15.31 -11.51
C ASP A 33 15.84 -16.41 -10.46
N THR A 34 16.99 -16.98 -10.18
CA THR A 34 17.09 -18.10 -9.25
C THR A 34 18.34 -17.95 -8.40
N THR A 35 18.24 -18.18 -7.10
CA THR A 35 19.40 -18.32 -6.23
C THR A 35 19.27 -19.50 -5.30
N ARG A 36 20.41 -20.07 -4.93
CA ARG A 36 20.51 -21.18 -3.96
C ARG A 36 20.79 -20.66 -2.56
N ASP A 37 21.27 -19.45 -2.47
CA ASP A 37 21.69 -18.83 -1.21
C ASP A 37 20.69 -17.72 -0.84
N PRO A 38 19.90 -17.92 0.22
CA PRO A 38 18.98 -16.91 0.67
C PRO A 38 19.68 -15.62 1.17
N GLU A 39 20.97 -15.66 1.52
CA GLU A 39 21.73 -14.47 1.88
C GLU A 39 21.93 -13.50 0.70
N GLU A 40 21.70 -13.92 -0.54
CA GLU A 40 21.71 -13.06 -1.71
C GLU A 40 20.42 -12.22 -1.86
N ILE A 41 19.32 -12.61 -1.20
CA ILE A 41 18.02 -11.93 -1.32
C ILE A 41 18.12 -10.41 -1.10
N PRO A 42 18.77 -9.90 -0.04
CA PRO A 42 18.85 -8.45 0.18
C PRO A 42 19.56 -7.68 -0.95
N VAL A 43 20.53 -8.32 -1.60
CA VAL A 43 21.24 -7.73 -2.75
C VAL A 43 20.34 -7.72 -3.98
N LEU A 44 19.72 -8.86 -4.29
CA LEU A 44 18.82 -9.00 -5.43
C LEU A 44 17.61 -8.04 -5.35
N LEU A 45 17.04 -7.83 -4.15
CA LEU A 45 15.93 -6.90 -3.94
C LEU A 45 16.33 -5.43 -4.09
N LYS A 46 17.61 -5.09 -3.88
CA LYS A 46 18.13 -3.73 -4.13
C LYS A 46 18.38 -3.48 -5.61
N GLU A 47 18.82 -4.49 -6.34
CA GLU A 47 19.17 -4.37 -7.75
C GLU A 47 17.93 -4.40 -8.65
N LYS A 48 16.89 -5.16 -8.23
CA LYS A 48 15.73 -5.42 -9.07
C LYS A 48 14.45 -5.59 -8.25
N ARG A 49 13.34 -5.12 -8.81
CA ARG A 49 12.01 -5.38 -8.24
C ARG A 49 11.46 -6.69 -8.77
N TYR A 50 11.04 -7.56 -7.86
CA TYR A 50 10.37 -8.79 -8.20
C TYR A 50 8.86 -8.66 -7.98
N SER A 51 8.10 -9.20 -8.93
CA SER A 51 6.64 -9.23 -8.84
C SER A 51 6.17 -10.27 -7.84
N VAL A 52 6.86 -11.44 -7.81
CA VAL A 52 6.63 -12.50 -6.83
C VAL A 52 7.97 -13.14 -6.45
N ILE A 53 8.14 -13.46 -5.19
CA ILE A 53 9.28 -14.22 -4.66
C ILE A 53 8.75 -15.59 -4.24
N MET A 54 9.28 -16.65 -4.84
CA MET A 54 9.05 -18.02 -4.43
C MET A 54 10.18 -18.43 -3.49
N LEU A 55 9.86 -18.72 -2.23
CA LEU A 55 10.84 -18.96 -1.16
C LEU A 55 10.68 -20.35 -0.57
N ASP A 56 11.74 -21.16 -0.61
CA ASP A 56 11.74 -22.43 0.11
C ASP A 56 11.68 -22.23 1.62
N MET A 57 11.02 -23.13 2.30
CA MET A 57 10.93 -23.09 3.76
C MET A 57 12.12 -23.73 4.47
N ASN A 58 12.90 -24.56 3.79
CA ASN A 58 13.99 -25.31 4.40
C ASN A 58 15.26 -25.15 3.59
N TYR A 59 16.30 -24.62 4.20
CA TYR A 59 17.64 -24.47 3.63
C TYR A 59 18.63 -25.33 4.41
N GLY A 60 19.50 -26.03 3.67
CA GLY A 60 20.59 -26.78 4.28
C GLY A 60 20.21 -28.19 4.78
N ARG A 61 21.24 -28.89 5.26
CA ARG A 61 21.15 -30.27 5.74
C ARG A 61 20.79 -30.39 7.22
N SER A 62 20.18 -29.39 7.81
CA SER A 62 19.82 -29.39 9.22
C SER A 62 18.80 -30.48 9.49
N ALA A 63 19.07 -31.42 10.41
CA ALA A 63 18.23 -32.58 10.73
C ALA A 63 16.87 -32.22 11.36
N LYS A 64 16.59 -30.92 11.55
CA LYS A 64 15.31 -30.37 12.03
C LYS A 64 14.68 -29.50 10.95
N ASN A 65 14.00 -30.13 10.00
CA ASN A 65 13.17 -29.46 9.01
C ASN A 65 11.94 -28.83 9.69
N THR A 66 12.13 -27.76 10.42
CA THR A 66 11.05 -27.05 11.15
C THR A 66 10.38 -25.97 10.31
N GLY A 67 10.91 -25.67 9.11
CA GLY A 67 10.45 -24.52 8.30
C GLY A 67 10.77 -23.16 8.92
N GLN A 68 11.50 -23.12 10.06
CA GLN A 68 11.78 -21.85 10.75
C GLN A 68 12.64 -20.92 9.91
N GLU A 69 13.62 -21.45 9.18
CA GLU A 69 14.50 -20.66 8.31
C GLU A 69 13.71 -19.91 7.23
N GLY A 70 12.71 -20.54 6.61
CA GLY A 70 11.83 -19.89 5.64
C GLY A 70 11.01 -18.76 6.26
N PHE A 71 10.56 -18.90 7.51
CA PHE A 71 9.87 -17.82 8.22
C PHE A 71 10.80 -16.66 8.56
N ASP A 72 12.03 -16.94 8.96
CA ASP A 72 13.03 -15.92 9.28
C ASP A 72 13.37 -15.10 8.03
N TRP A 73 13.51 -15.77 6.88
CA TRP A 73 13.71 -15.10 5.60
C TRP A 73 12.47 -14.35 5.11
N LEU A 74 11.27 -14.89 5.30
CA LEU A 74 10.03 -14.18 5.01
C LEU A 74 9.95 -12.86 5.78
N ALA A 75 10.23 -12.90 7.09
CA ALA A 75 10.24 -11.71 7.92
C ALA A 75 11.27 -10.68 7.41
N ARG A 76 12.48 -11.12 7.08
CA ARG A 76 13.55 -10.25 6.56
C ARG A 76 13.22 -9.64 5.20
N ILE A 77 12.55 -10.39 4.30
CA ILE A 77 12.07 -9.86 3.02
C ILE A 77 11.04 -8.76 3.26
N LEU A 78 10.08 -8.99 4.16
CA LEU A 78 9.02 -8.02 4.47
C LEU A 78 9.53 -6.80 5.24
N GLU A 79 10.64 -6.90 5.96
CA GLU A 79 11.35 -5.74 6.54
C GLU A 79 12.01 -4.87 5.45
N ILE A 80 12.58 -5.49 4.40
CA ILE A 80 13.21 -4.79 3.27
C ILE A 80 12.15 -4.18 2.35
N ASP A 81 11.12 -4.95 1.98
CA ASP A 81 10.00 -4.52 1.16
C ASP A 81 8.67 -4.99 1.78
N PRO A 82 8.00 -4.13 2.57
CA PRO A 82 6.69 -4.46 3.18
C PRO A 82 5.59 -4.77 2.16
N THR A 83 5.82 -4.47 0.87
CA THR A 83 4.88 -4.74 -0.22
C THR A 83 5.26 -5.98 -1.03
N ALA A 84 6.31 -6.71 -0.63
CA ALA A 84 6.75 -7.91 -1.31
C ALA A 84 5.65 -8.98 -1.29
N VAL A 85 5.44 -9.62 -2.43
CA VAL A 85 4.54 -10.75 -2.57
C VAL A 85 5.37 -12.02 -2.51
N VAL A 86 5.24 -12.77 -1.40
CA VAL A 86 6.02 -13.97 -1.15
C VAL A 86 5.13 -15.19 -1.15
N VAL A 87 5.47 -16.17 -1.99
CA VAL A 87 4.86 -17.49 -2.05
C VAL A 87 5.85 -18.51 -1.46
N LEU A 88 5.48 -19.13 -0.35
CA LEU A 88 6.34 -20.13 0.28
C LEU A 88 6.25 -21.48 -0.45
N ILE A 89 7.38 -22.16 -0.57
CA ILE A 89 7.46 -23.51 -1.14
C ILE A 89 7.81 -24.49 -0.01
N THR A 90 7.09 -25.58 0.09
CA THR A 90 7.33 -26.56 1.16
C THR A 90 7.12 -28.00 0.69
N ALA A 91 7.88 -28.91 1.25
CA ALA A 91 7.69 -30.34 1.05
C ALA A 91 6.61 -30.93 1.98
N TYR A 92 6.18 -30.19 2.98
CA TYR A 92 5.24 -30.64 4.00
C TYR A 92 3.85 -30.03 3.79
N GLY A 93 2.86 -30.89 3.57
CA GLY A 93 1.45 -30.50 3.39
C GLY A 93 0.71 -30.29 4.71
N ASP A 94 1.39 -29.82 5.76
CA ASP A 94 0.77 -29.57 7.05
C ASP A 94 -0.05 -28.27 7.01
N VAL A 95 -1.33 -28.40 7.32
CA VAL A 95 -2.27 -27.28 7.35
C VAL A 95 -1.85 -26.23 8.40
N GLU A 96 -1.29 -26.66 9.52
CA GLU A 96 -0.82 -25.74 10.56
C GLU A 96 0.34 -24.87 10.06
N LEU A 97 1.25 -25.45 9.28
CA LEU A 97 2.37 -24.74 8.68
C LEU A 97 1.89 -23.70 7.64
N ALA A 98 0.91 -24.09 6.81
CA ALA A 98 0.29 -23.18 5.84
C ALA A 98 -0.40 -21.99 6.52
N VAL A 99 -1.20 -22.25 7.57
CA VAL A 99 -1.85 -21.19 8.35
C VAL A 99 -0.82 -20.27 9.02
N LYS A 100 0.25 -20.84 9.57
CA LYS A 100 1.36 -20.08 10.14
C LYS A 100 2.03 -19.22 9.08
N ALA A 101 2.22 -19.73 7.86
CA ALA A 101 2.81 -18.98 6.74
C ALA A 101 2.01 -17.70 6.43
N ILE A 102 0.71 -17.83 6.22
CA ILE A 102 -0.18 -16.70 5.94
C ILE A 102 -0.21 -15.70 7.10
N LYS A 103 -0.26 -16.18 8.36
CA LYS A 103 -0.22 -15.31 9.55
C LYS A 103 1.10 -14.53 9.68
N ASN A 104 2.20 -15.06 9.15
CA ASN A 104 3.50 -14.37 9.13
C ASN A 104 3.70 -13.48 7.90
N GLY A 105 2.67 -13.31 7.06
CA GLY A 105 2.68 -12.36 5.94
C GLY A 105 3.03 -12.98 4.59
N ALA A 106 3.14 -14.31 4.47
CA ALA A 106 3.21 -14.95 3.16
C ALA A 106 1.88 -14.73 2.41
N THR A 107 1.97 -14.48 1.11
CA THR A 107 0.78 -14.30 0.26
C THR A 107 0.08 -15.62 -0.01
N ASP A 108 0.86 -16.68 -0.21
CA ASP A 108 0.35 -18.03 -0.47
C ASP A 108 1.46 -19.07 -0.22
N PHE A 109 1.16 -20.35 -0.43
CA PHE A 109 2.13 -21.43 -0.35
C PHE A 109 1.91 -22.49 -1.42
N VAL A 110 2.96 -23.21 -1.80
CA VAL A 110 2.96 -24.28 -2.80
C VAL A 110 3.66 -25.52 -2.25
N LEU A 111 3.07 -26.69 -2.46
CA LEU A 111 3.65 -27.98 -2.05
C LEU A 111 4.61 -28.51 -3.11
N LYS A 112 5.73 -29.09 -2.66
CA LYS A 112 6.64 -29.89 -3.49
C LYS A 112 6.27 -31.38 -3.43
N PRO A 113 6.26 -32.11 -4.56
CA PRO A 113 6.34 -31.61 -5.94
C PRO A 113 5.05 -30.89 -6.33
N TRP A 114 5.18 -29.75 -7.00
CA TRP A 114 4.00 -28.99 -7.43
C TRP A 114 3.41 -29.52 -8.73
N ASP A 115 2.12 -29.31 -8.85
CA ASP A 115 1.41 -29.34 -10.13
C ASP A 115 1.58 -28.01 -10.86
N ASN A 116 1.92 -28.06 -12.13
CA ASN A 116 2.23 -26.87 -12.93
C ASN A 116 1.04 -25.91 -13.05
N ASP A 117 -0.17 -26.43 -13.23
CA ASP A 117 -1.37 -25.60 -13.38
C ASP A 117 -1.73 -24.91 -12.06
N LYS A 118 -1.58 -25.64 -10.94
CA LYS A 118 -1.78 -25.07 -9.60
C LYS A 118 -0.72 -24.02 -9.27
N LEU A 119 0.55 -24.27 -9.60
CA LEU A 119 1.61 -23.27 -9.42
C LEU A 119 1.30 -21.98 -10.19
N LEU A 120 0.91 -22.09 -11.47
CA LEU A 120 0.54 -20.93 -12.27
C LEU A 120 -0.68 -20.20 -11.68
N ALA A 121 -1.71 -20.93 -11.26
CA ALA A 121 -2.90 -20.33 -10.64
C ALA A 121 -2.54 -19.53 -9.37
N THR A 122 -1.67 -20.08 -8.51
CA THR A 122 -1.15 -19.42 -7.31
C THR A 122 -0.38 -18.15 -7.67
N LEU A 123 0.57 -18.24 -8.61
CA LEU A 123 1.36 -17.08 -9.03
C LEU A 123 0.51 -15.99 -9.69
N HIS A 124 -0.50 -16.36 -10.47
CA HIS A 124 -1.45 -15.40 -11.05
C HIS A 124 -2.29 -14.69 -9.99
N SER A 125 -2.71 -15.41 -8.95
CA SER A 125 -3.43 -14.81 -7.82
C SER A 125 -2.54 -13.85 -7.04
N ALA A 126 -1.29 -14.23 -6.79
CA ALA A 126 -0.30 -13.40 -6.15
C ALA A 126 0.00 -12.11 -6.94
N LEU A 127 0.14 -12.21 -8.27
CA LEU A 127 0.33 -11.06 -9.16
C LEU A 127 -0.87 -10.12 -9.17
N ARG A 128 -2.09 -10.65 -9.17
CA ARG A 128 -3.29 -9.81 -9.08
C ARG A 128 -3.31 -9.01 -7.79
N LEU A 129 -2.93 -9.64 -6.68
CA LEU A 129 -2.84 -8.93 -5.40
C LEU A 129 -1.80 -7.81 -5.46
N LYS A 130 -0.60 -8.07 -6.01
CA LYS A 130 0.45 -7.07 -6.20
C LYS A 130 -0.05 -5.87 -7.00
N ASN A 131 -0.65 -6.14 -8.17
CA ASN A 131 -1.18 -5.10 -9.05
C ASN A 131 -2.27 -4.26 -8.36
N SER A 132 -3.21 -4.90 -7.64
CA SER A 132 -4.22 -4.18 -6.86
C SER A 132 -3.64 -3.28 -5.78
N GLN A 133 -2.60 -3.74 -5.09
CA GLN A 133 -1.90 -2.95 -4.07
C GLN A 133 -1.16 -1.76 -4.70
N GLU A 134 -0.50 -1.96 -5.84
CA GLU A 134 0.19 -0.90 -6.58
C GLU A 134 -0.80 0.13 -7.13
N GLU A 135 -1.93 -0.31 -7.72
CA GLU A 135 -2.98 0.59 -8.19
C GLU A 135 -3.59 1.40 -7.04
N ALA A 136 -3.89 0.76 -5.91
CA ALA A 136 -4.40 1.45 -4.72
C ALA A 136 -3.39 2.47 -4.17
N SER A 137 -2.09 2.13 -4.16
CA SER A 137 -1.02 3.04 -3.75
C SER A 137 -0.86 4.21 -4.72
N GLN A 138 -0.92 3.95 -6.04
CA GLN A 138 -0.87 4.99 -7.07
C GLN A 138 -2.08 5.92 -7.02
N LEU A 139 -3.27 5.38 -6.76
CA LEU A 139 -4.48 6.20 -6.59
C LEU A 139 -4.37 7.09 -5.34
N LYS A 140 -3.88 6.55 -4.23
CA LYS A 140 -3.61 7.33 -3.01
C LYS A 140 -2.57 8.42 -3.25
N SER A 141 -1.46 8.11 -3.91
CA SER A 141 -0.41 9.09 -4.22
C SER A 141 -0.88 10.14 -5.25
N ARG A 142 -1.72 9.75 -6.23
CA ARG A 142 -2.34 10.69 -7.17
C ARG A 142 -3.35 11.60 -6.48
N GLN A 143 -4.12 11.09 -5.53
CA GLN A 143 -5.01 11.92 -4.70
C GLN A 143 -4.21 12.86 -3.79
N GLN A 144 -3.15 12.37 -3.15
CA GLN A 144 -2.24 13.19 -2.35
C GLN A 144 -1.46 14.19 -3.22
N GLY A 145 -0.98 13.77 -4.40
CA GLY A 145 -0.30 14.64 -5.36
C GLY A 145 -1.24 15.68 -5.98
N LYS A 146 -2.51 15.34 -6.26
CA LYS A 146 -3.52 16.33 -6.65
C LYS A 146 -3.80 17.33 -5.53
N ASN A 147 -3.97 16.86 -4.29
CA ASN A 147 -4.16 17.75 -3.15
C ASN A 147 -2.94 18.66 -2.92
N LEU A 148 -1.72 18.20 -3.20
CA LEU A 148 -0.48 18.99 -3.11
C LEU A 148 -0.26 19.89 -4.34
N ALA A 149 -0.63 19.44 -5.55
CA ALA A 149 -0.55 20.23 -6.77
C ALA A 149 -1.67 21.29 -6.79
N ASP A 150 -2.90 20.90 -6.41
CA ASP A 150 -4.02 21.84 -6.26
C ASP A 150 -3.77 22.84 -5.12
N ALA A 151 -2.95 22.49 -4.12
CA ALA A 151 -2.55 23.44 -3.07
C ALA A 151 -1.44 24.40 -3.52
N ARG A 152 -0.62 24.02 -4.51
CA ARG A 152 0.44 24.86 -5.09
C ARG A 152 -0.01 25.57 -6.37
N ASP A 153 -0.90 24.96 -7.14
CA ASP A 153 -1.64 25.51 -8.27
C ASP A 153 -3.08 25.90 -7.85
N MET A 154 -3.25 26.51 -6.70
CA MET A 154 -4.46 27.32 -6.53
C MET A 154 -4.45 28.27 -7.72
N PRO A 155 -5.46 28.23 -8.63
CA PRO A 155 -5.59 29.26 -9.63
C PRO A 155 -5.48 30.55 -8.83
N ALA A 156 -4.53 31.41 -9.19
CA ALA A 156 -4.29 32.65 -8.48
C ALA A 156 -5.67 33.22 -8.25
N LEU A 157 -6.17 33.09 -7.01
CA LEU A 157 -7.49 33.58 -6.66
C LEU A 157 -7.39 35.07 -6.90
N ILE A 158 -7.83 35.50 -8.08
CA ILE A 158 -7.76 36.91 -8.50
C ILE A 158 -8.84 37.64 -7.69
N PHE A 159 -8.44 38.08 -6.51
CA PHE A 159 -9.28 38.91 -5.66
C PHE A 159 -9.23 40.32 -6.20
N GLN A 160 -10.33 40.75 -6.82
CA GLN A 160 -10.49 42.14 -7.26
C GLN A 160 -11.04 43.05 -6.14
N SER A 161 -11.54 42.44 -5.04
CA SER A 161 -12.10 43.22 -3.94
C SER A 161 -11.23 43.14 -2.67
N ARG A 162 -11.07 44.27 -2.00
CA ARG A 162 -10.34 44.41 -0.74
C ARG A 162 -10.95 43.52 0.36
N ALA A 163 -12.30 43.42 0.37
CA ALA A 163 -13.01 42.56 1.33
C ALA A 163 -12.63 41.06 1.21
N MET A 164 -12.41 40.60 -0.02
CA MET A 164 -12.00 39.20 -0.23
C MET A 164 -10.54 38.98 0.18
N GLN A 165 -9.67 39.95 0.04
CA GLN A 165 -8.31 39.91 0.52
C GLN A 165 -8.26 39.78 2.05
N ASP A 166 -9.06 40.56 2.78
CA ASP A 166 -9.16 40.50 4.24
C ASP A 166 -9.66 39.13 4.73
N VAL A 167 -10.59 38.50 3.99
CA VAL A 167 -11.05 37.10 4.26
C VAL A 167 -9.92 36.10 4.07
N PHE A 168 -9.13 36.23 3.01
CA PHE A 168 -8.04 35.34 2.71
C PHE A 168 -6.90 35.45 3.74
N ASP A 169 -6.53 36.69 4.10
CA ASP A 169 -5.51 36.93 5.15
C ASP A 169 -5.94 36.37 6.51
N THR A 170 -7.25 36.43 6.79
CA THR A 170 -7.81 35.82 7.99
C THR A 170 -7.77 34.28 7.91
N ALA A 171 -8.11 33.69 6.75
CA ALA A 171 -8.04 32.27 6.52
C ALA A 171 -6.63 31.72 6.69
N GLN A 172 -5.60 32.42 6.20
CA GLN A 172 -4.20 32.03 6.37
C GLN A 172 -3.79 32.03 7.85
N ARG A 173 -4.13 33.08 8.61
CA ARG A 173 -3.81 33.14 10.04
C ARG A 173 -4.47 32.04 10.85
N VAL A 174 -5.73 31.70 10.52
CA VAL A 174 -6.48 30.66 11.21
C VAL A 174 -5.96 29.27 10.87
N ALA A 175 -5.45 29.07 9.65
CA ALA A 175 -4.89 27.79 9.21
C ALA A 175 -3.73 27.30 10.08
N GLU A 176 -2.95 28.21 10.67
CA GLU A 176 -1.84 27.85 11.57
C GLU A 176 -2.31 27.35 12.95
N THR A 177 -3.60 27.49 13.25
CA THR A 177 -4.20 27.11 14.54
C THR A 177 -4.99 25.81 14.44
N ASP A 178 -5.32 25.21 15.60
CA ASP A 178 -6.21 24.02 15.68
C ASP A 178 -7.68 24.44 15.94
N ALA A 179 -8.05 25.69 15.68
CA ALA A 179 -9.38 26.19 15.93
C ALA A 179 -10.42 25.66 14.91
N ASN A 180 -11.63 25.44 15.37
CA ASN A 180 -12.77 25.15 14.48
C ASN A 180 -13.15 26.42 13.71
N VAL A 181 -13.28 26.30 12.38
CA VAL A 181 -13.59 27.43 11.49
C VAL A 181 -15.01 27.27 10.95
N LEU A 182 -15.83 28.34 11.07
CA LEU A 182 -17.13 28.43 10.45
C LEU A 182 -17.09 29.46 9.31
N LEU A 183 -17.34 29.00 8.09
CA LEU A 183 -17.43 29.84 6.89
C LEU A 183 -18.90 30.14 6.56
N LEU A 184 -19.28 31.39 6.59
CA LEU A 184 -20.64 31.84 6.27
C LEU A 184 -20.65 32.61 4.91
N GLY A 185 -21.69 32.42 4.14
CA GLY A 185 -21.88 33.08 2.87
C GLY A 185 -22.95 32.40 2.02
N GLU A 186 -23.43 33.09 1.00
CA GLU A 186 -24.43 32.60 0.03
C GLU A 186 -23.88 31.41 -0.80
N ASN A 187 -24.78 30.65 -1.44
CA ASN A 187 -24.37 29.58 -2.34
C ASN A 187 -23.60 30.15 -3.53
N GLY A 188 -22.51 29.47 -3.92
CA GLY A 188 -21.66 29.90 -5.04
C GLY A 188 -20.60 30.94 -4.69
N THR A 189 -20.50 31.42 -3.44
CA THR A 189 -19.51 32.46 -3.03
C THR A 189 -18.09 31.96 -2.85
N GLY A 190 -17.80 30.67 -3.14
CA GLY A 190 -16.44 30.11 -3.05
C GLY A 190 -16.02 29.65 -1.65
N LYS A 191 -16.97 29.41 -0.73
CA LYS A 191 -16.66 28.88 0.63
C LYS A 191 -15.82 27.60 0.60
N ASP A 192 -16.09 26.73 -0.39
CA ASP A 192 -15.34 25.49 -0.57
C ASP A 192 -13.87 25.74 -0.89
N LEU A 193 -13.58 26.78 -1.70
CA LEU A 193 -12.22 27.17 -2.04
C LEU A 193 -11.47 27.73 -0.83
N ILE A 194 -12.15 28.52 0.01
CA ILE A 194 -11.56 29.03 1.25
C ILE A 194 -11.30 27.90 2.24
N ALA A 195 -12.21 26.93 2.38
CA ALA A 195 -12.02 25.76 3.24
C ALA A 195 -10.82 24.90 2.80
N GLN A 196 -10.67 24.68 1.50
CA GLN A 196 -9.51 23.97 0.92
C GLN A 196 -8.22 24.76 1.15
N ALA A 197 -8.25 26.10 1.01
CA ALA A 197 -7.09 26.96 1.27
C ALA A 197 -6.65 26.90 2.75
N ILE A 198 -7.59 26.92 3.69
CA ILE A 198 -7.31 26.77 5.11
C ILE A 198 -6.64 25.39 5.38
N HIS A 199 -7.21 24.31 4.84
CA HIS A 199 -6.65 22.97 5.00
C HIS A 199 -5.24 22.89 4.42
N ALA A 200 -5.03 23.35 3.20
CA ALA A 200 -3.74 23.30 2.50
C ALA A 200 -2.62 24.08 3.21
N ASN A 201 -2.97 25.12 3.99
CA ASN A 201 -2.02 25.91 4.78
C ASN A 201 -1.98 25.52 6.26
N SER A 202 -2.72 24.46 6.66
CA SER A 202 -2.76 23.99 8.06
C SER A 202 -1.67 22.97 8.39
N LYS A 203 -1.49 22.69 9.67
CA LYS A 203 -0.63 21.60 10.16
C LYS A 203 -1.07 20.22 9.64
N ARG A 204 -2.32 20.10 9.14
CA ARG A 204 -2.93 18.89 8.60
C ARG A 204 -2.98 18.88 7.07
N ALA A 205 -2.18 19.71 6.41
CA ALA A 205 -2.14 19.82 4.95
C ALA A 205 -1.85 18.49 4.23
N LEU A 206 -1.21 17.54 4.92
CA LEU A 206 -0.91 16.19 4.42
C LEU A 206 -2.03 15.17 4.68
N ASP A 207 -3.02 15.54 5.52
CA ASP A 207 -4.16 14.69 5.81
C ASP A 207 -5.21 14.81 4.69
N ASN A 208 -6.15 13.85 4.65
CA ASN A 208 -7.23 13.88 3.66
C ASN A 208 -8.24 14.99 4.00
N PHE A 209 -8.50 15.89 3.05
CA PHE A 209 -9.63 16.82 3.14
C PHE A 209 -10.92 16.10 2.76
N VAL A 210 -11.77 15.84 3.76
CA VAL A 210 -13.04 15.12 3.55
C VAL A 210 -14.20 16.13 3.54
N LYS A 211 -14.87 16.23 2.39
CA LYS A 211 -16.09 17.03 2.25
C LYS A 211 -17.30 16.15 2.58
N VAL A 212 -18.12 16.59 3.52
CA VAL A 212 -19.36 15.91 3.93
C VAL A 212 -20.54 16.87 3.75
N ASP A 213 -21.47 16.53 2.87
CA ASP A 213 -22.73 17.25 2.73
C ASP A 213 -23.71 16.76 3.80
N LEU A 214 -23.98 17.59 4.80
CA LEU A 214 -24.93 17.28 5.86
C LEU A 214 -26.33 17.68 5.41
N HIS A 215 -27.22 16.70 5.27
CA HIS A 215 -28.64 16.99 5.09
C HIS A 215 -29.23 17.67 6.33
N PRO A 216 -30.15 18.64 6.22
CA PRO A 216 -30.72 19.38 7.36
C PRO A 216 -31.23 18.49 8.51
N ALA A 217 -31.72 17.30 8.21
CA ALA A 217 -32.14 16.32 9.20
C ALA A 217 -30.99 15.75 10.07
N MET A 218 -29.74 15.75 9.58
CA MET A 218 -28.57 15.32 10.34
C MET A 218 -28.03 16.40 11.28
N LEU A 219 -28.21 17.68 10.94
CA LEU A 219 -27.76 18.80 11.77
C LEU A 219 -28.42 18.80 13.15
N LEU A 220 -29.68 18.34 13.27
CA LEU A 220 -30.40 18.21 14.54
C LEU A 220 -29.78 17.16 15.49
N HIS A 221 -29.10 16.16 14.94
CA HIS A 221 -28.45 15.08 15.74
C HIS A 221 -27.07 15.50 16.27
N PHE A 222 -26.34 16.34 15.53
CA PHE A 222 -25.01 16.83 15.93
C PHE A 222 -25.04 18.10 16.78
N ALA A 223 -26.15 18.85 16.80
CA ALA A 223 -26.27 20.08 17.58
C ALA A 223 -26.51 19.83 19.09
N HIS A 224 -26.86 18.63 19.49
CA HIS A 224 -27.29 18.36 20.88
C HIS A 224 -26.16 18.21 21.92
N PRO A 225 -24.87 17.87 21.63
CA PRO A 225 -23.86 17.77 22.71
C PRO A 225 -23.01 19.03 22.92
N VAL A 226 -23.04 20.03 22.03
CA VAL A 226 -22.05 21.12 22.05
C VAL A 226 -22.51 22.36 22.82
N LEU A 227 -23.79 22.46 23.22
CA LEU A 227 -24.36 23.65 23.85
C LEU A 227 -24.65 23.50 25.35
N ARG A 228 -24.08 22.55 26.09
CA ARG A 228 -24.07 22.60 27.55
C ARG A 228 -22.75 23.22 28.03
N ARG A 229 -22.71 24.56 28.07
CA ARG A 229 -21.86 25.25 29.06
C ARG A 229 -22.42 24.94 30.44
N PRO A 230 -21.63 24.52 31.42
CA PRO A 230 -22.06 24.60 32.82
C PRO A 230 -22.16 26.07 33.18
N SER A 231 -23.31 26.47 33.65
CA SER A 231 -23.52 27.78 34.28
C SER A 231 -22.81 27.82 35.64
N PRO A 232 -22.49 29.00 36.15
CA PRO A 232 -21.50 29.31 37.14
C PRO A 232 -21.71 28.64 38.51
#